data_5ea8bcd39f1b8c1e193f6055f393afdf
#
_entry.id   5ea8bcd39f1b8c1e193f6055f393afdf
#
_cell.length_a   1.000
_cell.length_b   1.000
_cell.length_c   1.000
_cell.angle_alpha   90.00
_cell.angle_beta   90.00
_cell.angle_gamma   90.00
#
_symmetry.space_group_name_H-M   'P 1'
#
loop_
_entity.id
_entity.type
_entity.pdbx_description
1 polymer ?
#
loop_
_entity_poly.entity_id
_entity_poly.type
_entity_poly.pdbx_seq_one_letter_code
_entity_poly.pdbx_strand_id
1 'polypeptide(L)'
;TELLPTAVGKDLQELLVSYKPAEILANADAMVFGDTLDCVKAGYTPKFSPYDEDHFNPKRANEKLCRQYRVATLDGFGLGGKTRAVTACAALLDYMLDTQKRELPHLRKISYIDKTRFMSIDVKTRRNLELTVSYRENKKKGSLLWLLDKTQTGMGARMLANWIDRPLQ
;
A
#
# COMPACT_ATOMS: atom_id res chain seq x y z
N THR A 1 1.68 8.44 -1.90
CA THR A 1 1.11 8.90 -3.18
C THR A 1 0.18 10.08 -2.87
N GLU A 2 0.55 11.30 -3.26
CA GLU A 2 -0.38 12.43 -3.18
C GLU A 2 -1.33 12.33 -4.39
N LEU A 3 -2.55 11.89 -4.14
CA LEU A 3 -3.57 11.75 -5.17
C LEU A 3 -4.37 13.05 -5.31
N LEU A 4 -4.65 13.46 -6.53
CA LEU A 4 -5.57 14.58 -6.80
C LEU A 4 -7.00 14.14 -6.49
N PRO A 5 -7.87 15.05 -5.99
CA PRO A 5 -9.22 14.71 -5.52
C PRO A 5 -10.09 13.97 -6.55
N THR A 6 -9.95 14.27 -7.82
CA THR A 6 -10.75 13.68 -8.92
C THR A 6 -10.30 12.29 -9.35
N ALA A 7 -9.05 11.90 -9.06
CA ALA A 7 -8.50 10.60 -9.41
C ALA A 7 -8.42 9.64 -8.19
N VAL A 8 -8.68 10.15 -6.98
CA VAL A 8 -8.48 9.44 -5.73
C VAL A 8 -9.19 8.10 -5.68
N GLY A 9 -10.44 8.03 -6.13
CA GLY A 9 -11.22 6.79 -6.03
C GLY A 9 -10.64 5.62 -6.83
N LYS A 10 -10.34 5.84 -8.12
CA LYS A 10 -9.82 4.77 -8.99
C LYS A 10 -8.41 4.36 -8.60
N ASP A 11 -7.52 5.30 -8.44
CA ASP A 11 -6.12 5.07 -8.08
C ASP A 11 -5.97 4.39 -6.71
N LEU A 12 -6.80 4.80 -5.73
CA LEU A 12 -6.81 4.17 -4.41
C LEU A 12 -7.33 2.74 -4.49
N GLN A 13 -8.41 2.52 -5.25
CA GLN A 13 -8.97 1.18 -5.47
C GLN A 13 -7.95 0.24 -6.11
N GLU A 14 -7.23 0.68 -7.15
CA GLU A 14 -6.17 -0.09 -7.78
C GLU A 14 -5.06 -0.48 -6.80
N LEU A 15 -4.63 0.47 -5.96
CA LEU A 15 -3.64 0.22 -4.92
C LEU A 15 -4.14 -0.80 -3.89
N LEU A 16 -5.36 -0.64 -3.40
CA LEU A 16 -5.94 -1.54 -2.40
C LEU A 16 -6.09 -2.96 -2.94
N VAL A 17 -6.54 -3.10 -4.19
CA VAL A 17 -6.66 -4.41 -4.84
C VAL A 17 -5.28 -5.05 -5.08
N SER A 18 -4.27 -4.24 -5.39
CA SER A 18 -2.90 -4.72 -5.60
C SER A 18 -2.21 -5.13 -4.28
N TYR A 19 -2.32 -4.30 -3.23
CA TYR A 19 -1.66 -4.58 -1.94
C TYR A 19 -2.45 -5.50 -1.03
N LYS A 20 -3.78 -5.50 -1.14
CA LYS A 20 -4.72 -6.25 -0.29
C LYS A 20 -4.37 -6.13 1.21
N PRO A 21 -4.25 -4.91 1.76
CA PRO A 21 -3.93 -4.74 3.16
C PRO A 21 -5.03 -5.36 4.04
N ALA A 22 -4.64 -6.04 5.11
CA ALA A 22 -5.59 -6.63 6.04
C ALA A 22 -6.40 -5.55 6.78
N GLU A 23 -5.77 -4.40 7.04
CA GLU A 23 -6.36 -3.29 7.77
C GLU A 23 -5.87 -1.96 7.18
N ILE A 24 -6.74 -0.96 7.16
CA ILE A 24 -6.48 0.39 6.67
C ILE A 24 -6.80 1.37 7.79
N LEU A 25 -5.80 2.12 8.24
CA LEU A 25 -6.01 3.19 9.21
C LEU A 25 -6.50 4.44 8.49
N ALA A 26 -7.56 5.03 8.98
CA ALA A 26 -8.17 6.20 8.40
C ALA A 26 -8.58 7.20 9.48
N ASN A 27 -8.39 8.50 9.22
CA ASN A 27 -9.01 9.54 10.01
C ASN A 27 -10.51 9.66 9.63
N ALA A 28 -11.25 10.49 10.37
CA ALA A 28 -12.70 10.65 10.18
C ALA A 28 -13.06 10.99 8.72
N ASP A 29 -12.33 11.91 8.10
CA ASP A 29 -12.56 12.32 6.71
C ASP A 29 -12.32 11.19 5.72
N ALA A 30 -11.28 10.39 5.95
CA ALA A 30 -10.93 9.26 5.07
C ALA A 30 -11.89 8.08 5.24
N MET A 31 -12.58 7.94 6.37
CA MET A 31 -13.61 6.90 6.56
C MET A 31 -14.77 7.05 5.58
N VAL A 32 -15.17 8.28 5.26
CA VAL A 32 -16.23 8.54 4.27
C VAL A 32 -15.87 8.00 2.89
N PHE A 33 -14.59 8.00 2.52
CA PHE A 33 -14.13 7.42 1.26
C PHE A 33 -14.16 5.89 1.27
N GLY A 34 -14.02 5.25 2.42
CA GLY A 34 -14.07 3.80 2.56
C GLY A 34 -15.37 3.21 2.03
N ASP A 35 -16.49 3.85 2.33
CA ASP A 35 -17.82 3.41 1.91
C ASP A 35 -18.06 3.59 0.39
N THR A 36 -17.29 4.45 -0.27
CA THR A 36 -17.41 4.72 -1.71
C THR A 36 -16.53 3.82 -2.58
N LEU A 37 -15.60 3.07 -1.97
CA LEU A 37 -14.66 2.22 -2.69
C LEU A 37 -15.28 0.87 -3.05
N ASP A 38 -15.51 0.65 -4.33
CA ASP A 38 -16.08 -0.60 -4.85
C ASP A 38 -15.02 -1.72 -4.98
N CYS A 39 -14.31 -1.99 -3.89
CA CYS A 39 -13.30 -3.07 -3.84
C CYS A 39 -13.94 -4.46 -3.81
N VAL A 40 -15.21 -4.54 -3.42
CA VAL A 40 -15.97 -5.81 -3.33
C VAL A 40 -16.07 -6.49 -4.68
N LYS A 41 -16.26 -5.73 -5.76
CA LYS A 41 -16.26 -6.27 -7.14
C LYS A 41 -14.95 -6.94 -7.54
N ALA A 42 -13.85 -6.56 -6.89
CA ALA A 42 -12.53 -7.15 -7.10
C ALA A 42 -12.26 -8.36 -6.17
N GLY A 43 -13.26 -8.80 -5.40
CA GLY A 43 -13.14 -9.91 -4.45
C GLY A 43 -12.27 -9.57 -3.23
N TYR A 44 -12.18 -8.30 -2.87
CA TYR A 44 -11.44 -7.82 -1.71
C TYR A 44 -12.28 -6.83 -0.91
N THR A 45 -12.45 -7.08 0.39
CA THR A 45 -13.15 -6.20 1.32
C THR A 45 -12.14 -5.67 2.34
N PRO A 46 -11.70 -4.41 2.22
CA PRO A 46 -10.79 -3.81 3.19
C PRO A 46 -11.49 -3.55 4.52
N LYS A 47 -10.79 -3.80 5.62
CA LYS A 47 -11.23 -3.36 6.95
C LYS A 47 -10.68 -1.96 7.20
N PHE A 48 -11.55 -0.97 7.32
CA PHE A 48 -11.18 0.37 7.77
C PHE A 48 -11.27 0.46 9.29
N SER A 49 -10.22 0.99 9.91
CA SER A 49 -10.16 1.25 11.35
C SER A 49 -9.96 2.74 11.58
N PRO A 50 -10.86 3.37 12.34
CA PRO A 50 -10.70 4.78 12.68
C PRO A 50 -9.46 4.96 13.57
N TYR A 51 -8.69 5.99 13.28
CA TYR A 51 -7.53 6.36 14.06
C TYR A 51 -7.53 7.86 14.34
N ASP A 52 -7.13 8.25 15.54
CA ASP A 52 -7.25 9.63 16.02
C ASP A 52 -6.50 10.60 15.12
N GLU A 53 -7.11 11.77 14.86
CA GLU A 53 -6.59 12.79 13.96
C GLU A 53 -5.30 13.42 14.46
N ASP A 54 -5.06 13.42 15.76
CA ASP A 54 -3.82 13.90 16.38
C ASP A 54 -2.57 13.16 15.88
N HIS A 55 -2.72 11.91 15.48
CA HIS A 55 -1.63 11.11 14.89
C HIS A 55 -1.30 11.50 13.45
N PHE A 56 -2.20 12.23 12.78
CA PHE A 56 -1.99 12.73 11.42
C PHE A 56 -1.45 14.17 11.40
N ASN A 57 -0.76 14.62 12.45
CA ASN A 57 -0.20 15.96 12.53
C ASN A 57 1.11 16.10 11.72
N PRO A 58 1.16 16.95 10.66
CA PRO A 58 2.33 17.05 9.78
C PRO A 58 3.61 17.51 10.49
N LYS A 59 3.50 18.40 11.50
CA LYS A 59 4.65 18.95 12.19
C LYS A 59 5.37 17.87 13.01
N ARG A 60 4.61 17.03 13.70
CA ARG A 60 5.15 15.92 14.52
C ARG A 60 5.61 14.75 13.68
N ALA A 61 4.99 14.56 12.51
CA ALA A 61 5.24 13.42 11.64
C ALA A 61 6.69 13.36 11.14
N ASN A 62 7.22 14.49 10.69
CA ASN A 62 8.60 14.55 10.19
C ASN A 62 9.63 14.23 11.27
N GLU A 63 9.52 14.86 12.44
CA GLU A 63 10.41 14.62 13.58
C GLU A 63 10.38 13.16 14.03
N LYS A 64 9.18 12.57 14.09
CA LYS A 64 8.98 11.19 14.49
C LYS A 64 9.67 10.20 13.55
N LEU A 65 9.51 10.36 12.25
CA LEU A 65 10.16 9.51 11.27
C LEU A 65 11.68 9.73 11.26
N CYS A 66 12.16 10.96 11.34
CA CYS A 66 13.59 11.24 11.47
C CYS A 66 14.19 10.54 12.69
N ARG A 67 13.49 10.56 13.82
CA ARG A 67 13.92 9.86 15.05
C ARG A 67 13.94 8.35 14.88
N GLN A 68 12.88 7.75 14.28
CA GLN A 68 12.79 6.31 14.05
C GLN A 68 13.93 5.80 13.16
N TYR A 69 14.21 6.52 12.07
CA TYR A 69 15.23 6.13 11.09
C TYR A 69 16.63 6.69 11.40
N ARG A 70 16.78 7.49 12.48
CA ARG A 70 18.04 8.11 12.92
C ARG A 70 18.68 8.94 11.81
N VAL A 71 17.90 9.75 11.12
CA VAL A 71 18.32 10.63 10.04
C VAL A 71 17.98 12.09 10.36
N ALA A 72 18.75 13.04 9.80
CA ALA A 72 18.46 14.46 9.95
C ALA A 72 17.30 14.92 9.06
N THR A 73 17.16 14.34 7.87
CA THR A 73 16.10 14.66 6.90
C THR A 73 15.57 13.40 6.23
N LEU A 74 14.36 13.48 5.70
CA LEU A 74 13.73 12.38 4.96
C LEU A 74 14.00 12.43 3.44
N ASP A 75 14.79 13.36 2.98
CA ASP A 75 15.08 13.56 1.54
C ASP A 75 15.77 12.34 0.93
N GLY A 76 16.69 11.71 1.67
CA GLY A 76 17.37 10.49 1.26
C GLY A 76 16.45 9.29 1.00
N PHE A 77 15.22 9.32 1.52
CA PHE A 77 14.18 8.32 1.27
C PHE A 77 13.21 8.73 0.14
N GLY A 78 13.44 9.88 -0.52
CA GLY A 78 12.54 10.41 -1.55
C GLY A 78 11.22 10.98 -0.99
N LEU A 79 11.20 11.34 0.29
CA LEU A 79 10.03 11.90 0.99
C LEU A 79 10.08 13.42 1.14
N GLY A 80 11.12 14.07 0.62
CA GLY A 80 11.25 15.54 0.62
C GLY A 80 10.01 16.19 0.00
N GLY A 81 9.40 17.16 0.70
CA GLY A 81 8.21 17.86 0.24
C GLY A 81 6.89 17.04 0.20
N LYS A 82 6.92 15.75 0.56
CA LYS A 82 5.75 14.86 0.49
C LYS A 82 5.04 14.78 1.86
N THR A 83 4.53 15.88 2.33
CA THR A 83 3.94 16.03 3.67
C THR A 83 2.87 14.97 3.97
N ARG A 84 1.94 14.70 3.03
CA ARG A 84 0.86 13.72 3.25
C ARG A 84 1.39 12.30 3.41
N ALA A 85 2.39 11.92 2.60
CA ALA A 85 3.02 10.60 2.71
C ALA A 85 3.77 10.46 4.05
N VAL A 86 4.50 11.49 4.45
CA VAL A 86 5.19 11.56 5.75
C VAL A 86 4.20 11.42 6.91
N THR A 87 3.09 12.14 6.84
CA THR A 87 2.04 12.10 7.87
C THR A 87 1.40 10.71 7.98
N ALA A 88 1.05 10.10 6.87
CA ALA A 88 0.47 8.75 6.85
C ALA A 88 1.46 7.69 7.40
N CYS A 89 2.74 7.80 7.04
CA CYS A 89 3.78 6.91 7.56
C CYS A 89 3.97 7.07 9.08
N ALA A 90 3.89 8.30 9.59
CA ALA A 90 4.03 8.56 11.02
C ALA A 90 2.83 8.02 11.81
N ALA A 91 1.61 8.19 11.31
CA ALA A 91 0.41 7.63 11.92
C ALA A 91 0.47 6.09 11.96
N LEU A 92 0.92 5.46 10.87
CA LEU A 92 1.12 4.01 10.85
C LEU A 92 2.19 3.55 11.85
N LEU A 93 3.29 4.30 11.98
CA LEU A 93 4.33 4.00 12.96
C LEU A 93 3.78 4.08 14.39
N ASP A 94 2.98 5.11 14.71
CA ASP A 94 2.33 5.23 16.03
C ASP A 94 1.44 4.03 16.32
N TYR A 95 0.56 3.70 15.39
CA TYR A 95 -0.32 2.54 15.53
C TYR A 95 0.46 1.25 15.80
N MET A 96 1.57 1.05 15.10
CA MET A 96 2.41 -0.14 15.29
C MET A 96 3.08 -0.13 16.67
N LEU A 97 3.56 1.02 17.16
CA LEU A 97 4.15 1.16 18.49
C LEU A 97 3.12 0.92 19.59
N ASP A 98 1.92 1.48 19.43
CA ASP A 98 0.81 1.34 20.40
C ASP A 98 0.32 -0.12 20.46
N THR A 99 0.24 -0.78 19.31
CA THR A 99 -0.24 -2.16 19.23
C THR A 99 0.80 -3.16 19.74
N GLN A 100 2.07 -2.99 19.36
CA GLN A 100 3.13 -3.94 19.74
C GLN A 100 3.77 -3.63 21.10
N LYS A 101 3.57 -2.41 21.63
CA LYS A 101 4.13 -1.93 22.91
C LYS A 101 5.65 -2.15 23.06
N ARG A 102 6.37 -2.10 21.95
CA ARG A 102 7.82 -2.29 21.87
C ARG A 102 8.41 -1.51 20.71
N GLU A 103 9.70 -1.22 20.79
CA GLU A 103 10.43 -0.61 19.67
C GLU A 103 10.41 -1.51 18.42
N LEU A 104 10.49 -0.88 17.26
CA LEU A 104 10.43 -1.54 15.95
C LEU A 104 11.80 -1.48 15.23
N PRO A 105 12.85 -2.11 15.79
CA PRO A 105 14.21 -2.03 15.23
C PRO A 105 14.34 -2.70 13.85
N HIS A 106 13.38 -3.53 13.48
CA HIS A 106 13.33 -4.18 12.17
C HIS A 106 12.87 -3.25 11.04
N LEU A 107 12.22 -2.12 11.38
CA LEU A 107 11.87 -1.08 10.40
C LEU A 107 13.08 -0.19 10.12
N ARG A 108 14.01 -0.67 9.29
CA ARG A 108 15.27 0.01 9.01
C ARG A 108 15.22 0.91 7.78
N LYS A 109 14.25 0.75 6.92
CA LYS A 109 14.17 1.47 5.65
C LYS A 109 12.73 1.83 5.32
N ILE A 110 12.54 3.07 4.89
CA ILE A 110 11.32 3.52 4.22
C ILE A 110 11.64 3.73 2.74
N SER A 111 10.72 3.41 1.86
CA SER A 111 10.90 3.59 0.43
C SER A 111 9.69 4.27 -0.16
N TYR A 112 9.92 5.35 -0.88
CA TYR A 112 8.88 5.97 -1.69
C TYR A 112 8.75 5.22 -3.01
N ILE A 113 7.55 4.77 -3.31
CA ILE A 113 7.25 4.09 -4.58
C ILE A 113 6.65 5.12 -5.52
N ASP A 114 7.39 5.46 -6.56
CA ASP A 114 6.92 6.32 -7.63
C ASP A 114 6.07 5.50 -8.62
N LYS A 115 4.80 5.87 -8.73
CA LYS A 115 3.87 5.20 -9.66
C LYS A 115 4.28 5.35 -11.13
N THR A 116 4.96 6.43 -11.48
CA THR A 116 5.37 6.69 -12.88
C THR A 116 6.37 5.68 -13.41
N ARG A 117 7.00 4.91 -12.54
CA ARG A 117 7.95 3.85 -12.92
C ARG A 117 7.28 2.53 -13.32
N PHE A 118 5.99 2.40 -13.07
CA PHE A 118 5.26 1.17 -13.29
C PHE A 118 4.14 1.38 -14.30
N MET A 119 3.90 0.37 -15.11
CA MET A 119 2.75 0.34 -15.99
C MET A 119 1.46 0.25 -15.17
N SER A 120 0.53 1.18 -15.40
CA SER A 120 -0.80 1.12 -14.79
C SER A 120 -1.63 0.04 -15.47
N ILE A 121 -2.06 -0.95 -14.72
CA ILE A 121 -2.97 -2.01 -15.18
C ILE A 121 -4.23 -1.90 -14.34
N ASP A 122 -5.33 -1.53 -14.96
CA ASP A 122 -6.61 -1.42 -14.27
C ASP A 122 -7.13 -2.79 -13.79
N VAL A 123 -8.07 -2.77 -12.85
CA VAL A 123 -8.61 -3.98 -12.19
C VAL A 123 -9.26 -4.93 -13.22
N LYS A 124 -9.95 -4.40 -14.24
CA LYS A 124 -10.62 -5.23 -15.26
C LYS A 124 -9.59 -5.91 -16.15
N THR A 125 -8.60 -5.16 -16.63
CA THR A 125 -7.50 -5.68 -17.45
C THR A 125 -6.71 -6.75 -16.70
N ARG A 126 -6.38 -6.49 -15.42
CA ARG A 126 -5.70 -7.45 -14.54
C ARG A 126 -6.46 -8.76 -14.42
N ARG A 127 -7.78 -8.68 -14.25
CA ARG A 127 -8.67 -9.84 -14.16
C ARG A 127 -8.79 -10.58 -15.50
N ASN A 128 -8.95 -9.85 -16.61
CA ASN A 128 -9.08 -10.43 -17.92
C ASN A 128 -7.80 -11.15 -18.41
N LEU A 129 -6.64 -10.62 -18.02
CA LEU A 129 -5.34 -11.24 -18.30
C LEU A 129 -4.99 -12.39 -17.34
N GLU A 130 -5.81 -12.65 -16.34
CA GLU A 130 -5.60 -13.72 -15.36
C GLU A 130 -4.19 -13.69 -14.75
N LEU A 131 -3.68 -12.51 -14.41
CA LEU A 131 -2.27 -12.32 -14.02
C LEU A 131 -1.91 -13.12 -12.77
N THR A 132 -2.73 -13.06 -11.72
CA THR A 132 -2.43 -13.69 -10.42
C THR A 132 -3.46 -14.74 -9.99
N VAL A 133 -4.68 -14.64 -10.53
CA VAL A 133 -5.76 -15.57 -10.26
C VAL A 133 -6.57 -15.83 -11.53
N SER A 134 -7.10 -17.04 -11.68
CA SER A 134 -7.95 -17.41 -12.82
C SER A 134 -9.32 -16.72 -12.73
N TYR A 135 -9.88 -16.38 -13.87
CA TYR A 135 -11.18 -15.69 -13.97
C TYR A 135 -12.34 -16.54 -13.43
N ARG A 136 -12.35 -17.82 -13.75
CA ARG A 136 -13.46 -18.72 -13.42
C ARG A 136 -13.47 -19.16 -11.97
N GLU A 137 -12.32 -19.57 -11.44
CA GLU A 137 -12.24 -20.20 -10.12
C GLU A 137 -11.70 -19.26 -9.03
N ASN A 138 -11.21 -18.08 -9.40
CA ASN A 138 -10.52 -17.14 -8.51
C ASN A 138 -9.37 -17.80 -7.72
N LYS A 139 -8.69 -18.78 -8.33
CA LYS A 139 -7.56 -19.52 -7.76
C LYS A 139 -6.27 -19.17 -8.50
N LYS A 140 -5.13 -19.39 -7.84
CA LYS A 140 -3.81 -19.23 -8.46
C LYS A 140 -3.64 -20.15 -9.68
N LYS A 141 -4.13 -21.39 -9.61
CA LYS A 141 -4.04 -22.36 -10.71
C LYS A 141 -4.74 -21.84 -11.96
N GLY A 142 -4.06 -21.90 -13.09
CA GLY A 142 -4.54 -21.40 -14.37
C GLY A 142 -4.20 -19.93 -14.65
N SER A 143 -3.58 -19.21 -13.70
CA SER A 143 -3.11 -17.83 -13.92
C SER A 143 -1.70 -17.78 -14.50
N LEU A 144 -1.30 -16.60 -15.03
CA LEU A 144 0.08 -16.35 -15.47
C LEU A 144 1.09 -16.61 -14.33
N LEU A 145 0.77 -16.14 -13.13
CA LEU A 145 1.59 -16.37 -11.94
C LEU A 145 1.80 -17.88 -11.70
N TRP A 146 0.75 -18.69 -11.84
CA TRP A 146 0.87 -20.13 -11.65
C TRP A 146 1.80 -20.78 -12.68
N LEU A 147 1.74 -20.32 -13.92
CA LEU A 147 2.59 -20.84 -15.01
C LEU A 147 4.07 -20.51 -14.77
N LEU A 148 4.36 -19.28 -14.33
CA LEU A 148 5.72 -18.76 -14.17
C LEU A 148 6.35 -19.11 -12.83
N ASP A 149 5.55 -19.45 -11.81
CA ASP A 149 6.07 -19.67 -10.46
C ASP A 149 6.82 -21.00 -10.34
N LYS A 150 8.13 -20.90 -10.48
CA LYS A 150 9.10 -21.97 -10.22
C LYS A 150 9.93 -21.67 -8.97
N THR A 151 9.50 -20.74 -8.14
CA THR A 151 10.25 -20.31 -6.97
C THR A 151 10.29 -21.40 -5.90
N GLN A 152 11.42 -21.48 -5.19
CA GLN A 152 11.64 -22.46 -4.12
C GLN A 152 11.33 -21.90 -2.73
N THR A 153 11.08 -20.57 -2.63
CA THR A 153 10.87 -19.91 -1.34
C THR A 153 9.62 -19.03 -1.37
N GLY A 154 8.95 -18.90 -0.24
CA GLY A 154 7.80 -18.01 -0.10
C GLY A 154 8.14 -16.52 -0.36
N MET A 155 9.39 -16.12 -0.13
CA MET A 155 9.86 -14.76 -0.46
C MET A 155 9.99 -14.57 -1.97
N GLY A 156 10.56 -15.55 -2.67
CA GLY A 156 10.65 -15.55 -4.13
C GLY A 156 9.27 -15.51 -4.78
N ALA A 157 8.34 -16.34 -4.31
CA ALA A 157 6.97 -16.36 -4.83
C ALA A 157 6.26 -14.99 -4.67
N ARG A 158 6.44 -14.32 -3.52
CA ARG A 158 5.91 -12.97 -3.29
C ARG A 158 6.56 -11.93 -4.19
N MET A 159 7.86 -12.03 -4.42
CA MET A 159 8.58 -11.12 -5.30
C MET A 159 8.13 -11.28 -6.75
N LEU A 160 7.99 -12.51 -7.23
CA LEU A 160 7.48 -12.81 -8.57
C LEU A 160 6.05 -12.28 -8.75
N ALA A 161 5.17 -12.51 -7.79
CA ALA A 161 3.81 -11.96 -7.82
C ALA A 161 3.81 -10.43 -7.90
N ASN A 162 4.69 -9.77 -7.15
CA ASN A 162 4.85 -8.33 -7.20
C ASN A 162 5.32 -7.82 -8.58
N TRP A 163 6.23 -8.51 -9.24
CA TRP A 163 6.71 -8.13 -10.58
C TRP A 163 5.63 -8.28 -11.65
N ILE A 164 4.82 -9.34 -11.56
CA ILE A 164 3.68 -9.55 -12.46
C ILE A 164 2.60 -8.49 -12.23
N ASP A 165 2.34 -8.15 -10.97
CA ASP A 165 1.34 -7.16 -10.59
C ASP A 165 1.72 -5.72 -10.95
N ARG A 166 3.03 -5.43 -11.03
CA ARG A 166 3.57 -4.10 -11.27
C ARG A 166 4.76 -4.18 -12.22
N PRO A 167 4.50 -4.44 -13.50
CA PRO A 167 5.56 -4.42 -14.49
C PRO A 167 6.14 -3.01 -14.61
N LEU A 168 7.44 -2.94 -14.82
CA LEU A 168 8.12 -1.68 -15.13
C LEU A 168 7.71 -1.19 -16.52
N GLN A 169 7.73 0.13 -16.70
CA GLN A 169 7.59 0.74 -18.03
C GLN A 169 8.82 0.53 -18.88
#